data_ee29e1e4c4055c8a73ebe4c9052da355
#
_entry.id   ee29e1e4c4055c8a73ebe4c9052da355
#
_cell.length_a   1.000
_cell.length_b   1.000
_cell.length_c   1.000
_cell.angle_alpha   90.00
_cell.angle_beta   90.00
_cell.angle_gamma   90.00
#
_symmetry.space_group_name_H-M   'P 1'
#
loop_
_entity.id
_entity.type
_entity.pdbx_description
1 polymer ?
#
loop_
_entity_poly.entity_id
_entity_poly.type
_entity_poly.pdbx_seq_one_letter_code
_entity_poly.pdbx_strand_id
1 'polypeptide(L)'
;MISFAAGLAKEDLIPYAFTMAPFMSMRACEQVRTDVAYNNLNVRMFASYAGVSGGISGATHWGIEDCSIMTGIAGMVVLEPCDPVQAKKMVEESVSYEGPIYMRIGVEPVKKFYDSDYDYKIGKADYITKGNDGAFICSGVVVKYAVEAAKKIKENYKKDIMVVDMHTIKPIDREAVLEAAKTGNVIVAQDHNIIGGLGSMVAMVLAENRVGVNFKILGVPDEFVTMGHAPFLYHKYGYDSDGLYLEMEKMISK
;
A
#
# COMPACT_ATOMS: atom_id res chain seq x y z
N MET A 1 15.48 16.24 -11.77
CA MET A 1 15.81 14.84 -11.44
C MET A 1 15.05 13.86 -12.34
N ILE A 2 13.72 13.88 -12.41
CA ILE A 2 12.94 12.89 -13.17
C ILE A 2 13.18 12.95 -14.67
N SER A 3 13.15 14.11 -15.29
CA SER A 3 13.49 14.25 -16.73
C SER A 3 14.93 13.81 -17.06
N PHE A 4 15.86 14.03 -16.10
CA PHE A 4 17.22 13.53 -16.26
C PHE A 4 17.28 11.99 -16.19
N ALA A 5 16.53 11.37 -15.24
CA ALA A 5 16.40 9.94 -15.17
C ALA A 5 15.76 9.35 -16.45
N ALA A 6 14.75 10.04 -17.01
CA ALA A 6 14.15 9.64 -18.29
C ALA A 6 15.19 9.65 -19.43
N GLY A 7 16.05 10.67 -19.47
CA GLY A 7 17.17 10.71 -20.42
C GLY A 7 18.14 9.55 -20.27
N LEU A 8 18.53 9.21 -19.03
CA LEU A 8 19.39 8.02 -18.77
C LEU A 8 18.71 6.72 -19.21
N ALA A 9 17.39 6.59 -18.97
CA ALA A 9 16.66 5.39 -19.39
C ALA A 9 16.54 5.24 -20.91
N LYS A 10 16.63 6.33 -21.67
CA LYS A 10 16.71 6.29 -23.13
C LYS A 10 18.05 5.75 -23.66
N GLU A 11 19.09 5.81 -22.83
CA GLU A 11 20.42 5.25 -23.10
C GLU A 11 20.59 3.85 -22.47
N ASP A 12 19.49 3.09 -22.36
CA ASP A 12 19.43 1.70 -21.84
C ASP A 12 19.93 1.52 -20.40
N LEU A 13 19.97 2.60 -19.61
CA LEU A 13 20.26 2.52 -18.18
C LEU A 13 18.95 2.33 -17.39
N ILE A 14 19.08 1.81 -16.15
CA ILE A 14 17.96 1.69 -15.20
C ILE A 14 18.21 2.67 -14.04
N PRO A 15 17.83 3.93 -14.16
CA PRO A 15 18.04 4.93 -13.12
C PRO A 15 17.11 4.71 -11.92
N TYR A 16 17.68 4.82 -10.73
CA TYR A 16 16.95 4.81 -9.45
C TYR A 16 16.91 6.23 -8.90
N ALA A 17 15.73 6.87 -8.97
CA ALA A 17 15.50 8.21 -8.45
C ALA A 17 14.88 8.14 -7.06
N PHE A 18 15.47 8.86 -6.08
CA PHE A 18 15.02 8.84 -4.70
C PHE A 18 14.68 10.23 -4.19
N THR A 19 13.47 10.40 -3.61
CA THR A 19 13.02 11.59 -2.86
C THR A 19 11.84 11.24 -1.97
N MET A 20 11.22 12.24 -1.32
CA MET A 20 10.02 12.05 -0.53
C MET A 20 8.78 11.90 -1.41
N ALA A 21 7.79 11.13 -0.95
CA ALA A 21 6.58 10.80 -1.70
C ALA A 21 5.80 12.03 -2.20
N PRO A 22 5.55 13.10 -1.42
CA PRO A 22 4.85 14.28 -1.93
C PRO A 22 5.64 15.00 -3.05
N PHE A 23 6.97 14.95 -3.01
CA PHE A 23 7.78 15.61 -4.04
C PHE A 23 7.86 14.79 -5.32
N MET A 24 7.92 13.47 -5.19
CA MET A 24 7.91 12.55 -6.33
C MET A 24 6.55 12.56 -7.04
N SER A 25 5.47 12.49 -6.27
CA SER A 25 4.11 12.35 -6.80
C SER A 25 3.49 13.67 -7.23
N MET A 26 3.58 14.72 -6.42
CA MET A 26 2.90 15.99 -6.72
C MET A 26 3.77 16.96 -7.50
N ARG A 27 4.99 17.25 -7.00
CA ARG A 27 5.87 18.24 -7.64
C ARG A 27 6.41 17.79 -8.99
N ALA A 28 6.74 16.51 -9.13
CA ALA A 28 7.28 15.92 -10.35
C ALA A 28 6.21 15.19 -11.19
N CYS A 29 4.92 15.33 -10.87
CA CYS A 29 3.82 14.56 -11.49
C CYS A 29 3.84 14.63 -13.02
N GLU A 30 4.04 15.82 -13.57
CA GLU A 30 4.05 16.03 -15.01
C GLU A 30 5.23 15.30 -15.67
N GLN A 31 6.43 15.43 -15.13
CA GLN A 31 7.63 14.74 -15.64
C GLN A 31 7.52 13.21 -15.47
N VAL A 32 6.97 12.73 -14.36
CA VAL A 32 6.69 11.30 -14.20
C VAL A 32 5.72 10.81 -15.27
N ARG A 33 4.66 11.57 -15.54
CA ARG A 33 3.65 11.20 -16.53
C ARG A 33 4.19 11.28 -17.96
N THR A 34 4.81 12.39 -18.35
CA THR A 34 5.12 12.70 -19.76
C THR A 34 6.49 12.20 -20.16
N ASP A 35 7.52 12.37 -19.32
CA ASP A 35 8.87 11.98 -19.68
C ASP A 35 9.09 10.48 -19.44
N VAL A 36 8.51 9.92 -18.37
CA VAL A 36 8.75 8.53 -17.97
C VAL A 36 7.64 7.60 -18.44
N ALA A 37 6.41 7.76 -17.92
CA ALA A 37 5.35 6.78 -18.12
C ALA A 37 4.82 6.74 -19.56
N TYR A 38 4.62 7.92 -20.19
CA TYR A 38 4.17 7.99 -21.58
C TYR A 38 5.15 7.31 -22.55
N ASN A 39 6.44 7.36 -22.24
CA ASN A 39 7.49 6.71 -23.02
C ASN A 39 7.80 5.27 -22.55
N ASN A 40 7.10 4.75 -21.56
CA ASN A 40 7.30 3.43 -20.94
C ASN A 40 8.77 3.17 -20.53
N LEU A 41 9.42 4.14 -19.92
CA LEU A 41 10.85 4.07 -19.59
C LEU A 41 11.13 3.30 -18.29
N ASN A 42 12.25 2.61 -18.24
CA ASN A 42 12.71 1.82 -17.11
C ASN A 42 13.26 2.69 -15.97
N VAL A 43 12.46 3.61 -15.45
CA VAL A 43 12.82 4.46 -14.30
C VAL A 43 12.23 3.90 -13.02
N ARG A 44 13.05 3.76 -11.97
CA ARG A 44 12.67 3.31 -10.64
C ARG A 44 12.59 4.50 -9.70
N MET A 45 11.39 4.83 -9.25
CA MET A 45 11.12 5.99 -8.40
C MET A 45 10.86 5.52 -6.97
N PHE A 46 11.80 5.81 -6.07
CA PHE A 46 11.70 5.46 -4.65
C PHE A 46 11.29 6.68 -3.86
N ALA A 47 10.17 6.56 -3.17
CA ALA A 47 9.49 7.66 -2.49
C ALA A 47 9.38 7.36 -0.99
N SER A 48 10.22 7.99 -0.19
CA SER A 48 10.13 7.93 1.28
C SER A 48 9.04 8.85 1.83
N TYR A 49 8.77 8.77 3.13
CA TYR A 49 7.70 9.54 3.80
C TYR A 49 6.30 9.21 3.27
N ALA A 50 6.10 7.94 2.86
CA ALA A 50 4.77 7.45 2.50
C ALA A 50 3.81 7.55 3.68
N GLY A 51 2.57 7.95 3.42
CA GLY A 51 1.56 8.15 4.45
C GLY A 51 1.93 9.27 5.43
N VAL A 52 1.56 9.09 6.68
CA VAL A 52 1.94 9.97 7.80
C VAL A 52 3.20 9.48 8.52
N SER A 53 3.93 8.53 7.94
CA SER A 53 5.12 7.94 8.55
C SER A 53 6.23 8.97 8.84
N GLY A 54 6.24 10.12 8.16
CA GLY A 54 7.12 11.25 8.46
C GLY A 54 6.81 11.97 9.78
N GLY A 55 5.71 11.63 10.45
CA GLY A 55 5.36 12.05 11.80
C GLY A 55 5.40 13.58 11.99
N ILE A 56 6.33 14.04 12.81
CA ILE A 56 6.47 15.46 13.17
C ILE A 56 6.88 16.38 12.00
N SER A 57 7.29 15.84 10.86
CA SER A 57 7.63 16.66 9.67
C SER A 57 6.40 17.37 9.06
N GLY A 58 5.21 16.90 9.36
CA GLY A 58 3.94 17.56 9.01
C GLY A 58 3.52 17.37 7.55
N ALA A 59 2.36 17.96 7.23
CA ALA A 59 1.65 17.78 5.96
C ALA A 59 2.50 18.11 4.69
N THR A 60 3.51 18.97 4.80
CA THR A 60 4.38 19.29 3.65
C THR A 60 5.32 18.16 3.25
N HIS A 61 5.47 17.13 4.09
CA HIS A 61 6.37 16.00 3.88
C HIS A 61 5.64 14.65 3.84
N TRP A 62 4.33 14.61 4.13
CA TRP A 62 3.55 13.38 4.11
C TRP A 62 3.08 13.03 2.70
N GLY A 63 3.20 11.77 2.35
CA GLY A 63 2.68 11.22 1.09
C GLY A 63 1.34 10.53 1.34
N ILE A 64 0.26 11.30 1.54
CA ILE A 64 -1.08 10.75 1.77
C ILE A 64 -1.95 10.74 0.51
N GLU A 65 -1.50 11.32 -0.58
CA GLU A 65 -2.17 11.37 -1.90
C GLU A 65 -1.37 10.67 -3.00
N ASP A 66 -0.16 10.24 -2.72
CA ASP A 66 0.79 9.73 -3.71
C ASP A 66 0.29 8.50 -4.47
N CYS A 67 -0.38 7.54 -3.79
CA CYS A 67 -1.00 6.40 -4.48
C CYS A 67 -2.10 6.84 -5.44
N SER A 68 -2.95 7.82 -5.06
CA SER A 68 -4.02 8.33 -5.91
C SER A 68 -3.47 8.85 -7.24
N ILE A 69 -2.39 9.61 -7.15
CA ILE A 69 -1.73 10.23 -8.31
C ILE A 69 -1.06 9.15 -9.18
N MET A 70 -0.25 8.31 -8.56
CA MET A 70 0.57 7.34 -9.29
C MET A 70 -0.24 6.20 -9.88
N THR A 71 -1.29 5.73 -9.21
CA THR A 71 -2.20 4.72 -9.78
C THR A 71 -3.00 5.25 -10.96
N GLY A 72 -3.28 6.56 -11.02
CA GLY A 72 -3.94 7.21 -12.14
C GLY A 72 -3.08 7.35 -13.41
N ILE A 73 -1.75 7.21 -13.30
CA ILE A 73 -0.84 7.30 -14.45
C ILE A 73 -0.82 5.97 -15.20
N ALA A 74 -1.10 5.98 -16.50
CA ALA A 74 -1.09 4.78 -17.33
C ALA A 74 0.29 4.10 -17.35
N GLY A 75 0.33 2.76 -17.29
CA GLY A 75 1.56 1.97 -17.32
C GLY A 75 2.39 1.98 -16.03
N MET A 76 2.09 2.87 -15.07
CA MET A 76 2.81 2.95 -13.80
C MET A 76 2.54 1.72 -12.92
N VAL A 77 3.59 1.06 -12.44
CA VAL A 77 3.52 0.08 -11.35
C VAL A 77 3.68 0.81 -10.02
N VAL A 78 2.85 0.47 -9.03
CA VAL A 78 2.87 1.09 -7.69
C VAL A 78 3.04 0.01 -6.63
N LEU A 79 4.13 0.09 -5.87
CA LEU A 79 4.55 -0.89 -4.88
C LEU A 79 4.63 -0.25 -3.48
N GLU A 80 4.33 -1.05 -2.45
CA GLU A 80 4.45 -0.64 -1.05
C GLU A 80 4.88 -1.83 -0.17
N PRO A 81 6.17 -1.94 0.18
CA PRO A 81 6.66 -3.04 1.02
C PRO A 81 6.23 -2.88 2.48
N CYS A 82 5.94 -3.99 3.14
CA CYS A 82 5.61 -4.02 4.57
C CYS A 82 6.83 -4.23 5.47
N ASP A 83 7.95 -4.73 4.93
CA ASP A 83 9.17 -4.98 5.69
C ASP A 83 10.46 -4.83 4.86
N PRO A 84 11.66 -4.85 5.49
CA PRO A 84 12.93 -4.70 4.78
C PRO A 84 13.25 -5.86 3.82
N VAL A 85 12.79 -7.08 4.08
CA VAL A 85 13.03 -8.23 3.20
C VAL A 85 12.23 -8.08 1.92
N GLN A 86 10.95 -7.74 2.05
CA GLN A 86 10.09 -7.48 0.91
C GLN A 86 10.60 -6.28 0.09
N ALA A 87 11.02 -5.20 0.76
CA ALA A 87 11.61 -4.04 0.08
C ALA A 87 12.84 -4.43 -0.76
N LYS A 88 13.74 -5.25 -0.19
CA LYS A 88 14.91 -5.77 -0.92
C LYS A 88 14.50 -6.60 -2.13
N LYS A 89 13.54 -7.51 -1.97
CA LYS A 89 13.04 -8.35 -3.07
C LYS A 89 12.37 -7.52 -4.18
N MET A 90 11.62 -6.48 -3.81
CA MET A 90 11.06 -5.52 -4.78
C MET A 90 12.13 -4.83 -5.60
N VAL A 91 13.24 -4.42 -4.96
CA VAL A 91 14.38 -3.83 -5.68
C VAL A 91 15.01 -4.84 -6.63
N GLU A 92 15.26 -6.07 -6.19
CA GLU A 92 15.83 -7.14 -7.01
C GLU A 92 14.93 -7.44 -8.23
N GLU A 93 13.64 -7.61 -8.03
CA GLU A 93 12.66 -7.87 -9.11
C GLU A 93 12.53 -6.67 -10.06
N SER A 94 12.64 -5.45 -9.54
CA SER A 94 12.52 -4.22 -10.33
C SER A 94 13.60 -4.10 -11.41
N VAL A 95 14.74 -4.78 -11.28
CA VAL A 95 15.82 -4.72 -12.26
C VAL A 95 15.40 -5.31 -13.61
N SER A 96 14.66 -6.42 -13.59
CA SER A 96 14.19 -7.13 -14.79
C SER A 96 12.83 -6.66 -15.30
N TYR A 97 12.12 -5.83 -14.55
CA TYR A 97 10.80 -5.34 -14.95
C TYR A 97 10.89 -4.31 -16.08
N GLU A 98 10.08 -4.43 -17.12
CA GLU A 98 9.98 -3.46 -18.20
C GLU A 98 8.88 -2.44 -17.91
N GLY A 99 9.25 -1.16 -17.87
CA GLY A 99 8.35 -0.04 -17.60
C GLY A 99 8.65 0.67 -16.27
N PRO A 100 7.88 1.74 -15.97
CA PRO A 100 8.12 2.58 -14.80
C PRO A 100 7.60 1.95 -13.51
N ILE A 101 8.37 2.07 -12.42
CA ILE A 101 7.97 1.62 -11.09
C ILE A 101 8.05 2.79 -10.11
N TYR A 102 6.97 2.99 -9.35
CA TYR A 102 6.90 3.83 -8.17
C TYR A 102 6.83 2.94 -6.93
N MET A 103 7.81 3.04 -6.02
CA MET A 103 7.82 2.33 -4.76
C MET A 103 7.73 3.34 -3.62
N ARG A 104 6.64 3.30 -2.86
CA ARG A 104 6.44 4.13 -1.69
C ARG A 104 6.92 3.42 -0.43
N ILE A 105 7.63 4.14 0.43
CA ILE A 105 8.30 3.56 1.60
C ILE A 105 8.02 4.46 2.81
N GLY A 106 7.48 3.87 3.89
CA GLY A 106 7.42 4.51 5.20
C GLY A 106 8.81 4.71 5.80
N VAL A 107 8.95 5.65 6.72
CA VAL A 107 10.21 5.90 7.46
C VAL A 107 10.20 5.36 8.88
N GLU A 108 9.05 4.85 9.35
CA GLU A 108 8.96 4.20 10.65
C GLU A 108 9.74 2.87 10.64
N PRO A 109 10.50 2.59 11.70
CA PRO A 109 11.16 1.30 11.84
C PRO A 109 10.15 0.15 11.87
N VAL A 110 10.33 -0.83 11.00
CA VAL A 110 9.53 -2.05 10.98
C VAL A 110 10.40 -3.26 11.25
N LYS A 111 9.85 -4.23 12.00
CA LYS A 111 10.51 -5.51 12.22
C LYS A 111 10.43 -6.34 10.94
N LYS A 112 11.43 -7.19 10.76
CA LYS A 112 11.43 -8.21 9.71
C LYS A 112 10.20 -9.11 9.88
N PHE A 113 9.43 -9.24 8.80
CA PHE A 113 8.21 -10.04 8.74
C PHE A 113 8.41 -11.31 7.90
N TYR A 114 9.00 -11.14 6.72
CA TYR A 114 9.35 -12.23 5.81
C TYR A 114 10.75 -12.79 6.07
N ASP A 115 10.96 -14.06 5.70
CA ASP A 115 12.28 -14.68 5.70
C ASP A 115 13.06 -14.39 4.40
N SER A 116 14.38 -14.66 4.41
CA SER A 116 15.27 -14.31 3.29
C SER A 116 14.99 -15.06 1.99
N ASP A 117 14.32 -16.22 2.08
CA ASP A 117 13.91 -17.07 0.97
C ASP A 117 12.50 -16.72 0.41
N TYR A 118 11.91 -15.62 0.90
CA TYR A 118 10.63 -15.11 0.42
C TYR A 118 10.60 -14.96 -1.10
N ASP A 119 9.60 -15.56 -1.74
CA ASP A 119 9.37 -15.50 -3.19
C ASP A 119 8.41 -14.35 -3.52
N TYR A 120 8.98 -13.22 -3.93
CA TYR A 120 8.23 -12.02 -4.29
C TYR A 120 7.88 -11.99 -5.77
N LYS A 121 6.66 -11.55 -6.09
CA LYS A 121 6.22 -11.30 -7.47
C LYS A 121 5.38 -10.03 -7.57
N ILE A 122 5.76 -9.12 -8.48
CA ILE A 122 4.94 -7.96 -8.83
C ILE A 122 3.56 -8.41 -9.31
N GLY A 123 2.49 -7.83 -8.77
CA GLY A 123 1.11 -8.11 -9.16
C GLY A 123 0.47 -9.31 -8.46
N LYS A 124 1.17 -9.95 -7.53
CA LYS A 124 0.62 -11.03 -6.69
C LYS A 124 0.63 -10.60 -5.22
N ALA A 125 -0.44 -10.90 -4.51
CA ALA A 125 -0.55 -10.62 -3.08
C ALA A 125 -0.14 -11.83 -2.25
N ASP A 126 0.28 -11.59 -1.01
CA ASP A 126 0.63 -12.64 -0.06
C ASP A 126 -0.47 -12.85 0.99
N TYR A 127 -0.76 -14.10 1.28
CA TYR A 127 -1.69 -14.49 2.34
C TYR A 127 -0.92 -14.78 3.62
N ILE A 128 -0.91 -13.81 4.54
CA ILE A 128 -0.19 -13.94 5.81
C ILE A 128 -0.92 -14.88 6.76
N THR A 129 -2.24 -14.72 6.85
CA THR A 129 -3.12 -15.65 7.55
C THR A 129 -4.28 -16.04 6.66
N LYS A 130 -4.79 -17.26 6.85
CA LYS A 130 -6.01 -17.73 6.21
C LYS A 130 -7.18 -17.63 7.19
N GLY A 131 -8.37 -17.36 6.68
CA GLY A 131 -9.59 -17.26 7.49
C GLY A 131 -10.82 -17.07 6.62
N ASN A 132 -11.99 -17.40 7.17
CA ASN A 132 -13.27 -17.32 6.45
C ASN A 132 -14.29 -16.41 7.14
N ASP A 133 -13.97 -15.84 8.30
CA ASP A 133 -14.91 -15.00 9.09
C ASP A 133 -14.80 -13.51 8.75
N GLY A 134 -13.73 -13.11 8.08
CA GLY A 134 -13.45 -11.75 7.62
C GLY A 134 -12.07 -11.66 6.99
N ALA A 135 -11.79 -10.54 6.34
CA ALA A 135 -10.50 -10.29 5.70
C ALA A 135 -10.02 -8.86 5.93
N PHE A 136 -8.72 -8.72 6.20
CA PHE A 136 -7.97 -7.49 6.08
C PHE A 136 -7.17 -7.53 4.77
N ILE A 137 -7.30 -6.51 3.93
CA ILE A 137 -6.43 -6.28 2.77
C ILE A 137 -5.62 -5.03 3.08
N CYS A 138 -4.32 -5.18 3.29
CA CYS A 138 -3.46 -4.10 3.75
C CYS A 138 -2.18 -4.01 2.92
N SER A 139 -1.47 -2.89 3.02
CA SER A 139 -0.12 -2.72 2.47
C SER A 139 0.78 -1.95 3.44
N GLY A 140 2.07 -2.02 3.21
CA GLY A 140 3.06 -1.29 3.99
C GLY A 140 3.00 -1.58 5.49
N VAL A 141 3.23 -0.55 6.29
CA VAL A 141 3.28 -0.65 7.76
C VAL A 141 2.00 -1.21 8.39
N VAL A 142 0.85 -1.10 7.70
CA VAL A 142 -0.44 -1.53 8.25
C VAL A 142 -0.57 -3.05 8.31
N VAL A 143 0.17 -3.80 7.50
CA VAL A 143 0.15 -5.28 7.51
C VAL A 143 0.44 -5.84 8.90
N LYS A 144 1.44 -5.30 9.62
CA LYS A 144 1.75 -5.76 11.00
C LYS A 144 0.58 -5.57 11.95
N TYR A 145 -0.14 -4.44 11.83
CA TYR A 145 -1.30 -4.14 12.67
C TYR A 145 -2.49 -5.04 12.35
N ALA A 146 -2.68 -5.38 11.08
CA ALA A 146 -3.71 -6.33 10.65
C ALA A 146 -3.46 -7.74 11.23
N VAL A 147 -2.21 -8.20 11.25
CA VAL A 147 -1.84 -9.48 11.86
C VAL A 147 -2.10 -9.49 13.38
N GLU A 148 -1.73 -8.41 14.06
CA GLU A 148 -1.98 -8.25 15.50
C GLU A 148 -3.49 -8.23 15.80
N ALA A 149 -4.29 -7.51 15.01
CA ALA A 149 -5.74 -7.45 15.13
C ALA A 149 -6.39 -8.82 14.88
N ALA A 150 -5.98 -9.53 13.83
CA ALA A 150 -6.47 -10.88 13.53
C ALA A 150 -6.18 -11.86 14.67
N LYS A 151 -4.99 -11.78 15.27
CA LYS A 151 -4.64 -12.59 16.44
C LYS A 151 -5.55 -12.30 17.64
N LYS A 152 -5.79 -11.01 17.97
CA LYS A 152 -6.71 -10.61 19.06
C LYS A 152 -8.13 -11.12 18.81
N ILE A 153 -8.62 -11.06 17.56
CA ILE A 153 -9.94 -11.60 17.19
C ILE A 153 -10.00 -13.11 17.39
N LYS A 154 -8.96 -13.84 16.98
CA LYS A 154 -8.87 -15.29 17.18
C LYS A 154 -8.90 -15.66 18.66
N GLU A 155 -8.20 -14.92 19.51
CA GLU A 155 -8.15 -15.15 20.96
C GLU A 155 -9.52 -14.90 21.61
N ASN A 156 -10.20 -13.81 21.25
CA ASN A 156 -11.44 -13.36 21.90
C ASN A 156 -12.70 -14.04 21.34
N TYR A 157 -12.79 -14.21 20.02
CA TYR A 157 -14.00 -14.64 19.32
C TYR A 157 -13.90 -16.04 18.69
N LYS A 158 -12.70 -16.66 18.69
CA LYS A 158 -12.43 -17.92 17.97
C LYS A 158 -12.74 -17.84 16.47
N LYS A 159 -12.62 -16.64 15.90
CA LYS A 159 -12.83 -16.34 14.49
C LYS A 159 -11.50 -16.26 13.76
N ASP A 160 -11.46 -16.78 12.54
CA ASP A 160 -10.27 -16.78 11.70
C ASP A 160 -10.39 -15.68 10.64
N ILE A 161 -9.51 -14.66 10.76
CA ILE A 161 -9.45 -13.54 9.84
C ILE A 161 -8.31 -13.75 8.85
N MET A 162 -8.63 -13.63 7.57
CA MET A 162 -7.64 -13.59 6.49
C MET A 162 -6.89 -12.27 6.54
N VAL A 163 -5.56 -12.31 6.41
CA VAL A 163 -4.74 -11.11 6.24
C VAL A 163 -4.01 -11.23 4.91
N VAL A 164 -4.28 -10.29 4.02
CA VAL A 164 -3.68 -10.19 2.69
C VAL A 164 -2.74 -9.00 2.68
N ASP A 165 -1.46 -9.24 2.43
CA ASP A 165 -0.48 -8.21 2.11
C ASP A 165 -0.56 -7.89 0.62
N MET A 166 -1.22 -6.78 0.29
CA MET A 166 -1.38 -6.28 -1.07
C MET A 166 -0.23 -5.33 -1.40
N HIS A 167 0.98 -5.81 -1.36
CA HIS A 167 2.20 -5.06 -1.58
C HIS A 167 2.32 -4.44 -3.00
N THR A 168 1.55 -4.92 -3.97
CA THR A 168 1.41 -4.31 -5.29
C THR A 168 0.05 -3.65 -5.40
N ILE A 169 0.04 -2.31 -5.32
CA ILE A 169 -1.20 -1.52 -5.40
C ILE A 169 -1.71 -1.50 -6.84
N LYS A 170 -0.77 -1.40 -7.80
CA LYS A 170 -1.07 -1.46 -9.24
C LYS A 170 0.08 -2.18 -9.98
N PRO A 171 -0.21 -3.21 -10.79
CA PRO A 171 -1.52 -3.83 -10.95
C PRO A 171 -1.99 -4.57 -9.69
N ILE A 172 -3.24 -4.39 -9.30
CA ILE A 172 -3.79 -5.06 -8.11
C ILE A 172 -4.03 -6.57 -8.40
N ASP A 173 -3.76 -7.44 -7.43
CA ASP A 173 -4.13 -8.85 -7.50
C ASP A 173 -5.65 -9.01 -7.33
N ARG A 174 -6.35 -9.08 -8.46
CA ARG A 174 -7.81 -9.19 -8.52
C ARG A 174 -8.32 -10.50 -7.92
N GLU A 175 -7.54 -11.58 -8.06
CA GLU A 175 -7.89 -12.90 -7.52
C GLU A 175 -7.87 -12.86 -6.00
N ALA A 176 -6.84 -12.25 -5.41
CA ALA A 176 -6.73 -12.09 -3.97
C ALA A 176 -7.86 -11.23 -3.38
N VAL A 177 -8.27 -10.16 -4.08
CA VAL A 177 -9.43 -9.35 -3.67
C VAL A 177 -10.70 -10.18 -3.67
N LEU A 178 -10.96 -10.95 -4.74
CA LEU A 178 -12.16 -11.77 -4.84
C LEU A 178 -12.16 -12.94 -3.86
N GLU A 179 -11.00 -13.50 -3.54
CA GLU A 179 -10.87 -14.53 -2.50
C GLU A 179 -11.20 -13.95 -1.12
N ALA A 180 -10.63 -12.80 -0.78
CA ALA A 180 -10.94 -12.09 0.47
C ALA A 180 -12.45 -11.75 0.58
N ALA A 181 -13.08 -11.40 -0.53
CA ALA A 181 -14.50 -11.08 -0.58
C ALA A 181 -15.43 -12.27 -0.22
N LYS A 182 -14.98 -13.52 -0.40
CA LYS A 182 -15.75 -14.70 -0.01
C LYS A 182 -16.02 -14.77 1.50
N THR A 183 -15.23 -14.08 2.32
CA THR A 183 -15.44 -13.99 3.78
C THR A 183 -16.67 -13.16 4.15
N GLY A 184 -17.23 -12.36 3.23
CA GLY A 184 -18.38 -11.49 3.43
C GLY A 184 -18.08 -10.19 4.18
N ASN A 185 -16.94 -10.10 4.91
CA ASN A 185 -16.52 -8.94 5.70
C ASN A 185 -15.10 -8.53 5.28
N VAL A 186 -14.94 -7.37 4.66
CA VAL A 186 -13.65 -6.91 4.13
C VAL A 186 -13.31 -5.52 4.66
N ILE A 187 -12.20 -5.40 5.35
CA ILE A 187 -11.60 -4.13 5.73
C ILE A 187 -10.33 -3.94 4.90
N VAL A 188 -10.24 -2.81 4.20
CA VAL A 188 -9.01 -2.38 3.52
C VAL A 188 -8.37 -1.28 4.32
N ALA A 189 -7.07 -1.40 4.61
CA ALA A 189 -6.37 -0.39 5.39
C ALA A 189 -4.98 -0.08 4.82
N GLN A 190 -4.66 1.22 4.76
CA GLN A 190 -3.40 1.73 4.22
C GLN A 190 -3.02 3.03 4.91
N ASP A 191 -1.73 3.28 5.11
CA ASP A 191 -1.21 4.59 5.53
C ASP A 191 -1.25 5.56 4.33
N HIS A 192 -2.46 5.99 4.00
CA HIS A 192 -2.82 6.84 2.87
C HIS A 192 -4.20 7.45 3.11
N ASN A 193 -4.56 8.51 2.39
CA ASN A 193 -5.94 9.00 2.38
C ASN A 193 -6.91 7.87 1.98
N ILE A 194 -8.06 7.81 2.62
CA ILE A 194 -9.11 6.82 2.30
C ILE A 194 -9.62 6.93 0.86
N ILE A 195 -9.35 8.05 0.18
CA ILE A 195 -9.70 8.32 -1.21
C ILE A 195 -8.51 8.02 -2.12
N GLY A 196 -8.71 7.25 -3.18
CA GLY A 196 -7.72 7.06 -4.27
C GLY A 196 -6.57 6.08 -3.98
N GLY A 197 -6.45 5.56 -2.73
CA GLY A 197 -5.46 4.55 -2.38
C GLY A 197 -5.92 3.10 -2.62
N LEU A 198 -5.34 2.16 -1.90
CA LEU A 198 -5.63 0.73 -1.99
C LEU A 198 -7.14 0.44 -1.84
N GLY A 199 -7.82 1.13 -0.92
CA GLY A 199 -9.26 0.97 -0.71
C GLY A 199 -10.10 1.22 -1.96
N SER A 200 -9.75 2.26 -2.73
CA SER A 200 -10.41 2.57 -4.00
C SER A 200 -10.15 1.52 -5.06
N MET A 201 -8.92 0.98 -5.14
CA MET A 201 -8.55 -0.09 -6.07
C MET A 201 -9.32 -1.38 -5.77
N VAL A 202 -9.44 -1.75 -4.49
CA VAL A 202 -10.22 -2.93 -4.06
C VAL A 202 -11.71 -2.72 -4.35
N ALA A 203 -12.27 -1.55 -4.02
CA ALA A 203 -13.67 -1.23 -4.28
C ALA A 203 -14.01 -1.32 -5.79
N MET A 204 -13.11 -0.87 -6.66
CA MET A 204 -13.26 -0.99 -8.12
C MET A 204 -13.35 -2.46 -8.54
N VAL A 205 -12.46 -3.34 -8.03
CA VAL A 205 -12.50 -4.77 -8.34
C VAL A 205 -13.81 -5.40 -7.90
N LEU A 206 -14.29 -5.11 -6.69
CA LEU A 206 -15.55 -5.62 -6.17
C LEU A 206 -16.74 -5.16 -7.02
N ALA A 207 -16.79 -3.87 -7.37
CA ALA A 207 -17.87 -3.28 -8.18
C ALA A 207 -17.93 -3.87 -9.60
N GLU A 208 -16.78 -3.98 -10.29
CA GLU A 208 -16.71 -4.57 -11.63
C GLU A 208 -17.16 -6.04 -11.66
N ASN A 209 -16.92 -6.78 -10.57
CA ASN A 209 -17.34 -8.18 -10.45
C ASN A 209 -18.73 -8.35 -9.81
N ARG A 210 -19.42 -7.25 -9.47
CA ARG A 210 -20.75 -7.24 -8.82
C ARG A 210 -20.77 -8.04 -7.51
N VAL A 211 -19.69 -7.99 -6.75
CA VAL A 211 -19.55 -8.68 -5.47
C VAL A 211 -19.96 -7.75 -4.35
N GLY A 212 -21.01 -8.13 -3.62
CA GLY A 212 -21.47 -7.42 -2.42
C GLY A 212 -20.83 -7.99 -1.16
N VAL A 213 -20.20 -7.14 -0.37
CA VAL A 213 -19.61 -7.48 0.94
C VAL A 213 -19.86 -6.37 1.94
N ASN A 214 -19.75 -6.67 3.22
CA ASN A 214 -19.65 -5.66 4.26
C ASN A 214 -18.25 -5.04 4.16
N PHE A 215 -18.17 -3.82 3.62
CA PHE A 215 -16.90 -3.21 3.19
C PHE A 215 -16.57 -1.95 3.97
N LYS A 216 -15.33 -1.82 4.41
CA LYS A 216 -14.82 -0.62 5.11
C LYS A 216 -13.42 -0.26 4.63
N ILE A 217 -13.17 1.03 4.44
CA ILE A 217 -11.83 1.57 4.18
C ILE A 217 -11.36 2.30 5.44
N LEU A 218 -10.14 2.02 5.88
CA LEU A 218 -9.46 2.68 6.99
C LEU A 218 -8.14 3.29 6.49
N GLY A 219 -7.81 4.45 7.02
CA GLY A 219 -6.62 5.22 6.65
C GLY A 219 -6.75 6.66 7.14
N VAL A 220 -6.00 7.55 6.54
CA VAL A 220 -6.09 8.99 6.79
C VAL A 220 -7.42 9.51 6.26
N PRO A 221 -8.25 10.16 7.07
CA PRO A 221 -9.51 10.75 6.61
C PRO A 221 -9.25 11.90 5.61
N ASP A 222 -10.31 12.35 4.92
CA ASP A 222 -10.24 13.46 3.97
C ASP A 222 -10.07 14.81 4.68
N GLU A 223 -8.91 14.95 5.35
CA GLU A 223 -8.51 16.17 6.05
C GLU A 223 -6.98 16.32 6.08
N PHE A 224 -6.49 17.55 6.24
CA PHE A 224 -5.09 17.78 6.60
C PHE A 224 -4.87 17.43 8.06
N VAL A 225 -4.20 16.30 8.30
CA VAL A 225 -3.95 15.80 9.65
C VAL A 225 -3.03 16.70 10.47
N THR A 226 -3.25 16.75 11.76
CA THR A 226 -2.37 17.46 12.70
C THR A 226 -1.03 16.76 12.84
N MET A 227 0.05 17.51 13.07
CA MET A 227 1.37 16.92 13.33
C MET A 227 1.35 16.04 14.58
N GLY A 228 2.07 14.92 14.52
CA GLY A 228 2.21 13.97 15.62
C GLY A 228 3.15 12.84 15.24
N HIS A 229 3.57 12.03 16.22
CA HIS A 229 4.30 10.80 15.91
C HIS A 229 3.40 9.81 15.15
N ALA A 230 3.95 9.11 14.19
CA ALA A 230 3.18 8.23 13.32
C ALA A 230 2.32 7.18 14.06
N PRO A 231 2.82 6.46 15.11
CA PRO A 231 1.99 5.53 15.87
C PRO A 231 0.77 6.19 16.54
N PHE A 232 0.94 7.44 17.04
CA PHE A 232 -0.18 8.20 17.60
C PHE A 232 -1.22 8.54 16.51
N LEU A 233 -0.78 8.90 15.31
CA LEU A 233 -1.67 9.20 14.19
C LEU A 233 -2.42 7.95 13.71
N TYR A 234 -1.73 6.81 13.62
CA TYR A 234 -2.36 5.53 13.27
C TYR A 234 -3.47 5.16 14.26
N HIS A 235 -3.21 5.33 15.57
CA HIS A 235 -4.20 5.12 16.63
C HIS A 235 -5.37 6.11 16.54
N LYS A 236 -5.05 7.41 16.41
CA LYS A 236 -6.05 8.49 16.32
C LYS A 236 -7.04 8.27 15.18
N TYR A 237 -6.56 7.80 14.03
CA TYR A 237 -7.37 7.59 12.83
C TYR A 237 -7.87 6.14 12.67
N GLY A 238 -7.57 5.27 13.63
CA GLY A 238 -8.16 3.94 13.75
C GLY A 238 -7.71 2.92 12.71
N TYR A 239 -6.46 3.02 12.22
CA TYR A 239 -5.86 2.01 11.36
C TYR A 239 -4.60 1.35 11.95
N ASP A 240 -4.45 1.45 13.28
CA ASP A 240 -3.58 0.58 14.07
C ASP A 240 -4.26 -0.75 14.43
N SER A 241 -3.61 -1.58 15.24
CA SER A 241 -4.16 -2.90 15.61
C SER A 241 -5.46 -2.82 16.40
N ASP A 242 -5.65 -1.78 17.22
CA ASP A 242 -6.86 -1.63 18.03
C ASP A 242 -8.04 -1.12 17.16
N GLY A 243 -7.79 -0.17 16.29
CA GLY A 243 -8.79 0.34 15.35
C GLY A 243 -9.27 -0.74 14.38
N LEU A 244 -8.32 -1.51 13.80
CA LEU A 244 -8.65 -2.65 12.94
C LEU A 244 -9.46 -3.71 13.67
N TYR A 245 -9.07 -4.04 14.91
CA TYR A 245 -9.79 -4.97 15.76
C TYR A 245 -11.24 -4.54 15.99
N LEU A 246 -11.44 -3.28 16.44
CA LEU A 246 -12.77 -2.74 16.75
C LEU A 246 -13.69 -2.68 15.53
N GLU A 247 -13.17 -2.33 14.35
CA GLU A 247 -14.00 -2.30 13.15
C GLU A 247 -14.36 -3.71 12.65
N MET A 248 -13.44 -4.68 12.71
CA MET A 248 -13.76 -6.06 12.35
C MET A 248 -14.72 -6.70 13.36
N GLU A 249 -14.54 -6.45 14.65
CA GLU A 249 -15.47 -6.89 15.69
C GLU A 249 -16.92 -6.49 15.40
N LYS A 250 -17.15 -5.22 15.00
CA LYS A 250 -18.49 -4.73 14.61
C LYS A 250 -19.08 -5.49 13.41
N MET A 251 -18.24 -5.99 12.51
CA MET A 251 -18.67 -6.73 11.32
C MET A 251 -19.03 -8.18 11.63
N ILE A 252 -18.23 -8.85 12.48
CA ILE A 252 -18.39 -10.29 12.77
C ILE A 252 -19.34 -10.58 13.94
N SER A 253 -19.71 -9.57 14.73
CA SER A 253 -20.64 -9.70 15.86
C SER A 253 -22.11 -9.55 15.47
N LYS A 254 -22.39 -9.27 14.21
CA LYS A 254 -23.74 -9.18 13.63
C LYS A 254 -24.14 -10.53 13.05
#